data_eb7c191ad99bc0b53a25af6254268b6d
#
_entry.id   eb7c191ad99bc0b53a25af6254268b6d
#
_cell.length_a   1.000
_cell.length_b   1.000
_cell.length_c   1.000
_cell.angle_alpha   90.00
_cell.angle_beta   90.00
_cell.angle_gamma   90.00
#
_symmetry.space_group_name_H-M   'P 1'
#
loop_
_entity.id
_entity.type
_entity.pdbx_description
1 polymer ?
#
loop_
_entity_poly.entity_id
_entity_poly.type
_entity_poly.pdbx_seq_one_letter_code
_entity_poly.pdbx_strand_id
1 'polypeptide(L)'
;MIIGQRGASIEECEWGYRNALLAGEQKAMMFYACAAMRKFMDEQPLTPNAFENGLGETIPFVFYDYYLPMRIRNFGTEDQRDLSWLVNEFKEGKRDASEYYLTAIAKLGLSGNLTILFMPCSNERNYYLRFCSLAKQLGRYRELTPEMYSMTYIAHRKSKHKSMDRSKISVTSNIVVDANVVGKRNCVLIDDVCTTGDSIRTHIAELQAYGVRVVGVVCLGRTARIPNRDKIMKQAKKDSNQNFET
;
A
#
# COMPACT_ATOMS: atom_id res chain seq x y z
N MET A 1 -6.87 7.02 33.65
CA MET A 1 -5.67 6.20 33.40
C MET A 1 -5.04 6.74 32.11
N ILE A 2 -3.86 7.34 32.18
CA ILE A 2 -3.20 7.93 31.02
C ILE A 2 -2.54 6.78 30.25
N ILE A 3 -3.24 6.23 29.29
CA ILE A 3 -2.69 5.24 28.36
C ILE A 3 -1.85 6.01 27.33
N GLY A 4 -0.67 6.36 27.72
CA GLY A 4 0.34 7.00 26.88
C GLY A 4 1.72 6.50 27.25
N GLN A 5 1.78 5.55 28.18
CA GLN A 5 3.04 4.94 28.57
C GLN A 5 3.41 3.79 27.64
N ARG A 6 4.69 3.71 27.29
CA ARG A 6 5.35 2.59 26.64
C ARG A 6 4.98 1.28 27.35
N GLY A 7 3.94 0.60 26.94
CA GLY A 7 3.54 -0.65 27.58
C GLY A 7 2.10 -1.09 27.40
N ALA A 8 1.21 -0.26 26.86
CA ALA A 8 -0.15 -0.69 26.59
C ALA A 8 -0.16 -1.80 25.53
N SER A 9 -0.93 -2.88 25.75
CA SER A 9 -1.11 -3.95 24.75
C SER A 9 -1.98 -3.47 23.57
N ILE A 10 -1.97 -4.21 22.48
CA ILE A 10 -2.86 -3.92 21.34
C ILE A 10 -4.32 -3.98 21.79
N GLU A 11 -4.68 -4.95 22.63
CA GLU A 11 -6.03 -5.14 23.17
C GLU A 11 -6.48 -3.95 24.03
N GLU A 12 -5.58 -3.38 24.83
CA GLU A 12 -5.87 -2.17 25.62
C GLU A 12 -6.09 -0.95 24.73
N CYS A 13 -5.31 -0.82 23.68
CA CYS A 13 -5.50 0.23 22.68
C CYS A 13 -6.83 0.06 21.90
N GLU A 14 -7.18 -1.18 21.54
CA GLU A 14 -8.45 -1.50 20.89
C GLU A 14 -9.65 -1.19 21.79
N TRP A 15 -9.55 -1.55 23.06
CA TRP A 15 -10.58 -1.24 24.07
C TRP A 15 -10.76 0.28 24.24
N GLY A 16 -9.67 1.03 24.37
CA GLY A 16 -9.71 2.47 24.46
C GLY A 16 -10.29 3.12 23.20
N TYR A 17 -9.93 2.65 22.02
CA TYR A 17 -10.50 3.09 20.74
C TYR A 17 -12.02 2.86 20.69
N ARG A 18 -12.48 1.68 21.11
CA ARG A 18 -13.91 1.33 21.13
C ARG A 18 -14.70 2.26 22.06
N ASN A 19 -14.21 2.50 23.28
CA ASN A 19 -14.89 3.38 24.24
C ASN A 19 -14.95 4.83 23.75
N ALA A 20 -13.85 5.35 23.18
CA ALA A 20 -13.83 6.67 22.58
C ALA A 20 -14.78 6.81 21.38
N LEU A 21 -14.93 5.72 20.59
CA LEU A 21 -15.88 5.67 19.48
C LEU A 21 -17.32 5.75 19.97
N LEU A 22 -17.68 5.01 21.03
CA LEU A 22 -19.00 5.02 21.64
C LEU A 22 -19.33 6.37 22.26
N ALA A 23 -18.35 7.02 22.87
CA ALA A 23 -18.48 8.36 23.45
C ALA A 23 -18.47 9.49 22.41
N GLY A 24 -18.18 9.22 21.14
CA GLY A 24 -18.04 10.25 20.11
C GLY A 24 -16.77 11.09 20.22
N GLU A 25 -15.79 10.69 21.03
CA GLU A 25 -14.56 11.42 21.32
C GLU A 25 -13.50 11.24 20.23
N GLN A 26 -13.59 11.99 19.15
CA GLN A 26 -12.71 11.84 17.98
C GLN A 26 -11.20 11.93 18.29
N LYS A 27 -10.80 12.83 19.21
CA LYS A 27 -9.38 12.96 19.60
C LYS A 27 -8.87 11.72 20.31
N ALA A 28 -9.66 11.17 21.25
CA ALA A 28 -9.33 9.93 21.95
C ALA A 28 -9.29 8.74 21.00
N MET A 29 -10.24 8.63 20.08
CA MET A 29 -10.23 7.60 19.02
C MET A 29 -8.93 7.63 18.23
N MET A 30 -8.50 8.80 17.78
CA MET A 30 -7.27 8.97 17.02
C MET A 30 -6.04 8.58 17.85
N PHE A 31 -6.00 8.96 19.11
CA PHE A 31 -4.91 8.60 20.03
C PHE A 31 -4.76 7.09 20.15
N TYR A 32 -5.83 6.37 20.49
CA TYR A 32 -5.80 4.92 20.64
C TYR A 32 -5.52 4.19 19.33
N ALA A 33 -6.07 4.68 18.22
CA ALA A 33 -5.78 4.15 16.90
C ALA A 33 -4.29 4.22 16.57
N CYS A 34 -3.65 5.34 16.88
CA CYS A 34 -2.23 5.54 16.61
C CYS A 34 -1.35 4.73 17.56
N ALA A 35 -1.75 4.60 18.84
CA ALA A 35 -1.05 3.74 19.79
C ALA A 35 -1.08 2.27 19.35
N ALA A 36 -2.24 1.76 18.95
CA ALA A 36 -2.38 0.41 18.39
C ALA A 36 -1.56 0.20 17.11
N MET A 37 -1.54 1.18 16.20
CA MET A 37 -0.74 1.10 14.97
C MET A 37 0.75 1.07 15.26
N ARG A 38 1.25 1.90 16.18
CA ARG A 38 2.67 1.88 16.58
C ARG A 38 3.06 0.52 17.12
N LYS A 39 2.29 0.00 18.07
CA LYS A 39 2.55 -1.30 18.64
C LYS A 39 2.57 -2.40 17.57
N PHE A 40 1.61 -2.38 16.67
CA PHE A 40 1.56 -3.30 15.54
C PHE A 40 2.80 -3.19 14.64
N MET A 41 3.26 -1.98 14.36
CA MET A 41 4.46 -1.76 13.55
C MET A 41 5.73 -2.22 14.27
N ASP A 42 5.82 -2.00 15.61
CA ASP A 42 6.94 -2.43 16.43
C ASP A 42 7.02 -3.97 16.54
N GLU A 43 5.86 -4.63 16.64
CA GLU A 43 5.77 -6.09 16.74
C GLU A 43 5.91 -6.82 15.39
N GLN A 44 5.64 -6.12 14.29
CA GLN A 44 5.78 -6.67 12.94
C GLN A 44 6.93 -5.96 12.20
N PRO A 45 8.13 -6.50 12.29
CA PRO A 45 9.26 -5.94 11.56
C PRO A 45 8.95 -5.86 10.07
N LEU A 46 9.65 -4.95 9.36
CA LEU A 46 9.58 -4.78 7.91
C LEU A 46 10.07 -6.04 7.17
N THR A 47 9.46 -7.17 7.49
CA THR A 47 9.76 -8.45 6.84
C THR A 47 9.12 -8.50 5.47
N PRO A 48 9.71 -9.20 4.53
CA PRO A 48 9.06 -9.48 3.26
C PRO A 48 7.69 -10.10 3.53
N ASN A 49 6.63 -9.38 3.16
CA ASN A 49 5.31 -9.95 3.05
C ASN A 49 5.22 -10.62 1.68
N ALA A 50 4.18 -11.39 1.44
CA ALA A 50 4.02 -12.07 0.19
C ALA A 50 2.61 -11.89 -0.36
N PHE A 51 2.50 -11.92 -1.67
CA PHE A 51 1.26 -12.15 -2.38
C PHE A 51 1.25 -13.60 -2.86
N GLU A 52 0.09 -14.21 -2.91
CA GLU A 52 -0.08 -15.48 -3.61
C GLU A 52 -0.57 -15.18 -5.03
N ASN A 53 -0.01 -15.86 -5.99
CA ASN A 53 -0.53 -15.86 -7.35
C ASN A 53 -1.62 -16.92 -7.51
N GLY A 54 -2.35 -16.87 -8.63
CA GLY A 54 -3.40 -17.85 -8.94
C GLY A 54 -2.91 -19.31 -9.13
N LEU A 55 -1.58 -19.53 -9.10
CA LEU A 55 -0.93 -20.82 -9.21
C LEU A 55 -0.42 -21.35 -7.86
N GLY A 56 -0.70 -20.65 -6.75
CA GLY A 56 -0.23 -21.01 -5.42
C GLY A 56 1.24 -20.67 -5.16
N GLU A 57 1.90 -19.92 -6.06
CA GLU A 57 3.27 -19.46 -5.82
C GLU A 57 3.28 -18.20 -4.98
N THR A 58 4.24 -18.12 -4.07
CA THR A 58 4.46 -16.95 -3.20
C THR A 58 5.31 -15.91 -3.93
N ILE A 59 4.77 -14.69 -4.08
CA ILE A 59 5.46 -13.55 -4.66
C ILE A 59 5.91 -12.63 -3.52
N PRO A 60 7.23 -12.44 -3.30
CA PRO A 60 7.72 -11.57 -2.23
C PRO A 60 7.27 -10.12 -2.45
N PHE A 61 6.86 -9.49 -1.36
CA PHE A 61 6.46 -8.09 -1.31
C PHE A 61 7.36 -7.33 -0.34
N VAL A 62 7.97 -6.27 -0.82
CA VAL A 62 8.81 -5.38 -0.01
C VAL A 62 8.30 -3.95 -0.10
N PHE A 63 8.36 -3.25 1.01
CA PHE A 63 8.09 -1.82 1.09
C PHE A 63 9.19 -1.16 1.93
N TYR A 64 9.38 0.16 1.71
CA TYR A 64 10.45 0.86 2.41
C TYR A 64 10.11 1.03 3.89
N ASP A 65 8.93 1.63 4.22
CA ASP A 65 8.43 1.79 5.58
C ASP A 65 6.91 1.95 5.60
N TYR A 66 6.32 2.06 6.81
CA TYR A 66 4.90 2.29 6.98
C TYR A 66 4.49 3.71 6.60
N TYR A 67 3.56 3.80 5.67
CA TYR A 67 2.93 5.04 5.25
C TYR A 67 1.76 5.40 6.17
N LEU A 68 1.80 6.61 6.73
CA LEU A 68 0.69 7.17 7.49
C LEU A 68 -0.13 8.12 6.62
N PRO A 69 -1.44 7.88 6.42
CA PRO A 69 -2.31 8.84 5.76
C PRO A 69 -2.21 10.23 6.38
N MET A 70 -2.32 11.29 5.57
CA MET A 70 -2.09 12.69 5.98
C MET A 70 -2.82 13.09 7.26
N ARG A 71 -4.05 12.59 7.47
CA ARG A 71 -4.88 12.87 8.66
C ARG A 71 -4.29 12.36 9.97
N ILE A 72 -3.40 11.36 9.92
CA ILE A 72 -2.81 10.70 11.11
C ILE A 72 -1.29 10.78 11.14
N ARG A 73 -0.65 11.43 10.17
CA ARG A 73 0.81 11.49 10.07
C ARG A 73 1.50 12.06 11.32
N ASN A 74 0.86 13.02 12.00
CA ASN A 74 1.43 13.67 13.19
C ASN A 74 1.62 12.72 14.37
N PHE A 75 1.03 11.52 14.32
CA PHE A 75 1.19 10.48 15.34
C PHE A 75 2.32 9.50 15.03
N GLY A 76 2.92 9.60 13.84
CA GLY A 76 4.06 8.80 13.44
C GLY A 76 5.38 9.30 14.02
N THR A 77 6.42 8.48 13.85
CA THR A 77 7.82 8.91 14.03
C THR A 77 8.18 9.99 13.00
N GLU A 78 9.32 10.62 13.15
CA GLU A 78 9.83 11.59 12.18
C GLU A 78 9.99 10.95 10.81
N ASP A 79 10.65 9.78 10.73
CA ASP A 79 10.85 9.04 9.49
C ASP A 79 9.54 8.68 8.79
N GLN A 80 8.51 8.27 9.56
CA GLN A 80 7.19 7.95 9.01
C GLN A 80 6.46 9.20 8.49
N ARG A 81 6.65 10.36 9.13
CA ARG A 81 6.12 11.64 8.63
C ARG A 81 6.80 12.03 7.33
N ASP A 82 8.14 11.88 7.28
CA ASP A 82 8.93 12.21 6.09
C ASP A 82 8.59 11.29 4.93
N LEU A 83 8.42 9.99 5.16
CA LEU A 83 7.93 9.06 4.15
C LEU A 83 6.52 9.46 3.66
N SER A 84 5.65 9.89 4.56
CA SER A 84 4.30 10.32 4.17
C SER A 84 4.32 11.58 3.29
N TRP A 85 5.23 12.49 3.53
CA TRP A 85 5.49 13.65 2.66
C TRP A 85 6.10 13.22 1.34
N LEU A 86 7.16 12.40 1.37
CA LEU A 86 7.79 11.85 0.18
C LEU A 86 6.79 11.19 -0.76
N VAL A 87 5.93 10.31 -0.22
CA VAL A 87 4.89 9.63 -1.02
C VAL A 87 3.95 10.62 -1.71
N ASN A 88 3.52 11.67 -1.00
CA ASN A 88 2.62 12.65 -1.60
C ASN A 88 3.31 13.48 -2.69
N GLU A 89 4.53 13.94 -2.45
CA GLU A 89 5.33 14.69 -3.42
C GLU A 89 5.72 13.83 -4.64
N PHE A 90 6.06 12.55 -4.41
CA PHE A 90 6.30 11.58 -5.48
C PHE A 90 5.07 11.38 -6.36
N LYS A 91 3.88 11.24 -5.77
CA LYS A 91 2.60 11.14 -6.52
C LYS A 91 2.34 12.33 -7.42
N GLU A 92 2.83 13.49 -7.04
CA GLU A 92 2.70 14.75 -7.79
C GLU A 92 3.87 14.99 -8.76
N GLY A 93 4.87 14.11 -8.79
CA GLY A 93 6.07 14.26 -9.61
C GLY A 93 7.03 15.36 -9.13
N LYS A 94 6.89 15.81 -7.87
CA LYS A 94 7.69 16.89 -7.28
C LYS A 94 8.98 16.41 -6.61
N ARG A 95 9.05 15.12 -6.26
CA ARG A 95 10.20 14.55 -5.56
C ARG A 95 10.58 13.20 -6.14
N ASP A 96 11.88 12.99 -6.31
CA ASP A 96 12.43 11.69 -6.68
C ASP A 96 12.43 10.74 -5.49
N ALA A 97 12.13 9.46 -5.75
CA ALA A 97 12.09 8.41 -4.74
C ALA A 97 12.95 7.19 -5.15
N SER A 98 13.84 7.36 -6.13
CA SER A 98 14.60 6.27 -6.75
C SER A 98 15.44 5.50 -5.74
N GLU A 99 16.10 6.18 -4.80
CA GLU A 99 16.93 5.54 -3.76
C GLU A 99 16.12 4.60 -2.87
N TYR A 100 14.89 5.00 -2.52
CA TYR A 100 13.99 4.19 -1.70
C TYR A 100 13.56 2.92 -2.46
N TYR A 101 13.24 3.06 -3.76
CA TYR A 101 12.89 1.91 -4.59
C TYR A 101 14.08 0.98 -4.82
N LEU A 102 15.27 1.51 -5.08
CA LEU A 102 16.48 0.71 -5.23
C LEU A 102 16.79 -0.09 -3.95
N THR A 103 16.69 0.56 -2.79
CA THR A 103 16.84 -0.12 -1.50
C THR A 103 15.81 -1.23 -1.32
N ALA A 104 14.57 -0.99 -1.69
CA ALA A 104 13.50 -1.97 -1.57
C ALA A 104 13.65 -3.12 -2.59
N ILE A 105 14.07 -2.84 -3.83
CA ILE A 105 14.37 -3.86 -4.85
C ILE A 105 15.54 -4.75 -4.38
N ALA A 106 16.58 -4.17 -3.80
CA ALA A 106 17.71 -4.93 -3.26
C ALA A 106 17.26 -5.89 -2.14
N LYS A 107 16.31 -5.48 -1.30
CA LYS A 107 15.73 -6.33 -0.23
C LYS A 107 14.92 -7.54 -0.76
N LEU A 108 14.49 -7.53 -2.03
CA LEU A 108 13.87 -8.72 -2.64
C LEU A 108 14.85 -9.89 -2.79
N GLY A 109 16.15 -9.62 -2.81
CA GLY A 109 17.18 -10.65 -2.97
C GLY A 109 17.14 -11.38 -4.32
N LEU A 110 16.50 -10.78 -5.33
CA LEU A 110 16.40 -11.36 -6.67
C LEU A 110 17.70 -11.11 -7.45
N SER A 111 18.11 -12.11 -8.24
CA SER A 111 19.28 -12.05 -9.11
C SER A 111 18.88 -12.11 -10.59
N GLY A 112 19.76 -11.59 -11.46
CA GLY A 112 19.57 -11.59 -12.91
C GLY A 112 18.83 -10.35 -13.41
N ASN A 113 18.51 -10.35 -14.71
CA ASN A 113 17.83 -9.23 -15.35
C ASN A 113 16.35 -9.18 -14.96
N LEU A 114 15.93 -8.05 -14.39
CA LEU A 114 14.57 -7.81 -13.95
C LEU A 114 13.90 -6.76 -14.85
N THR A 115 12.72 -7.05 -15.32
CA THR A 115 11.85 -6.06 -15.97
C THR A 115 11.00 -5.37 -14.91
N ILE A 116 11.04 -4.06 -14.89
CA ILE A 116 10.31 -3.24 -13.93
C ILE A 116 9.01 -2.76 -14.57
N LEU A 117 7.88 -3.17 -14.01
CA LEU A 117 6.55 -2.75 -14.41
C LEU A 117 5.97 -1.77 -13.39
N PHE A 118 5.31 -0.73 -13.86
CA PHE A 118 4.73 0.30 -13.00
C PHE A 118 3.21 0.16 -12.95
N MET A 119 2.64 0.17 -11.76
CA MET A 119 1.19 0.10 -11.58
C MET A 119 0.49 1.25 -12.31
N PRO A 120 -0.53 0.96 -13.14
CA PRO A 120 -1.22 2.01 -13.88
C PRO A 120 -1.93 2.99 -12.95
N CYS A 121 -1.83 4.27 -13.24
CA CYS A 121 -2.52 5.35 -12.55
C CYS A 121 -3.90 5.62 -13.14
N SER A 122 -4.73 6.41 -12.44
CA SER A 122 -6.07 6.78 -12.88
C SER A 122 -6.09 7.57 -14.21
N ASN A 123 -4.98 8.20 -14.57
CA ASN A 123 -4.79 8.88 -15.85
C ASN A 123 -3.30 8.90 -16.24
N GLU A 124 -3.04 9.09 -17.51
CA GLU A 124 -1.71 9.05 -18.10
C GLU A 124 -0.78 10.14 -17.56
N ARG A 125 -1.31 11.37 -17.35
CA ARG A 125 -0.51 12.47 -16.80
C ARG A 125 0.05 12.11 -15.43
N ASN A 126 -0.78 11.57 -14.53
CA ASN A 126 -0.34 11.17 -13.20
C ASN A 126 0.66 10.00 -13.26
N TYR A 127 0.48 9.09 -14.21
CA TYR A 127 1.39 7.99 -14.46
C TYR A 127 2.77 8.52 -14.87
N TYR A 128 2.81 9.41 -15.85
CA TYR A 128 4.05 10.02 -16.33
C TYR A 128 4.76 10.82 -15.24
N LEU A 129 4.03 11.71 -14.54
CA LEU A 129 4.59 12.54 -13.48
C LEU A 129 5.22 11.68 -12.36
N ARG A 130 4.60 10.58 -12.03
CA ARG A 130 5.03 9.70 -10.95
C ARG A 130 6.22 8.84 -11.34
N PHE A 131 6.20 8.22 -12.51
CA PHE A 131 7.12 7.15 -12.83
C PHE A 131 8.20 7.49 -13.85
N CYS A 132 8.08 8.57 -14.62
CA CYS A 132 9.05 8.89 -15.67
C CYS A 132 10.48 9.12 -15.11
N SER A 133 10.61 9.90 -14.04
CA SER A 133 11.92 10.13 -13.41
C SER A 133 12.46 8.84 -12.81
N LEU A 134 11.63 8.11 -12.08
CA LEU A 134 11.98 6.82 -11.48
C LEU A 134 12.46 5.83 -12.54
N ALA A 135 11.74 5.66 -13.64
CA ALA A 135 12.13 4.77 -14.74
C ALA A 135 13.52 5.14 -15.30
N LYS A 136 13.78 6.43 -15.53
CA LYS A 136 15.10 6.91 -15.99
C LYS A 136 16.22 6.58 -15.01
N GLN A 137 15.98 6.70 -13.71
CA GLN A 137 16.97 6.41 -12.67
C GLN A 137 17.22 4.90 -12.56
N LEU A 138 16.16 4.09 -12.53
CA LEU A 138 16.28 2.62 -12.51
C LEU A 138 16.98 2.07 -13.75
N GLY A 139 16.73 2.66 -14.92
CA GLY A 139 17.35 2.27 -16.18
C GLY A 139 18.87 2.54 -16.28
N ARG A 140 19.48 3.18 -15.27
CA ARG A 140 20.95 3.30 -15.16
C ARG A 140 21.63 2.04 -14.64
N TYR A 141 20.84 1.11 -14.06
CA TYR A 141 21.32 -0.15 -13.53
C TYR A 141 21.12 -1.23 -14.61
N ARG A 142 22.20 -1.86 -15.02
CA ARG A 142 22.23 -2.81 -16.13
C ARG A 142 21.27 -4.00 -15.96
N GLU A 143 21.03 -4.37 -14.71
CA GLU A 143 20.15 -5.50 -14.33
C GLU A 143 18.67 -5.13 -14.34
N LEU A 144 18.33 -3.83 -14.43
CA LEU A 144 16.97 -3.34 -14.38
C LEU A 144 16.55 -2.79 -15.76
N THR A 145 15.44 -3.29 -16.26
CA THR A 145 14.82 -2.82 -17.51
C THR A 145 13.43 -2.22 -17.21
N PRO A 146 13.33 -0.90 -16.97
CA PRO A 146 12.04 -0.26 -16.74
C PRO A 146 11.22 -0.19 -18.03
N GLU A 147 10.01 -0.73 -17.98
CA GLU A 147 9.07 -0.74 -19.09
C GLU A 147 7.85 0.12 -18.75
N MET A 148 7.88 1.37 -19.21
CA MET A 148 6.74 2.27 -19.10
C MET A 148 5.72 1.95 -20.19
N TYR A 149 4.44 2.07 -19.86
CA TYR A 149 3.31 1.86 -20.77
C TYR A 149 3.12 0.43 -21.32
N SER A 150 3.93 -0.52 -20.90
CA SER A 150 3.70 -1.95 -21.21
C SER A 150 2.45 -2.52 -20.52
N MET A 151 1.89 -1.77 -19.55
CA MET A 151 0.65 -2.07 -18.85
C MET A 151 -0.18 -0.79 -18.71
N THR A 152 -1.32 -0.69 -19.41
CA THR A 152 -2.17 0.50 -19.43
C THR A 152 -3.64 0.14 -19.25
N TYR A 153 -4.46 1.09 -18.78
CA TYR A 153 -5.92 0.92 -18.76
C TYR A 153 -6.54 1.17 -20.13
N ILE A 154 -7.51 0.35 -20.53
CA ILE A 154 -8.29 0.54 -21.77
C ILE A 154 -9.22 1.76 -21.65
N ALA A 155 -9.67 2.09 -20.44
CA ALA A 155 -10.59 3.21 -20.21
C ALA A 155 -10.20 4.01 -18.95
N HIS A 156 -10.54 5.30 -18.94
CA HIS A 156 -10.31 6.15 -17.78
C HIS A 156 -11.05 5.60 -16.55
N ARG A 157 -10.31 5.24 -15.52
CA ARG A 157 -10.82 4.75 -14.25
C ARG A 157 -10.98 5.90 -13.27
N LYS A 158 -12.15 6.04 -12.64
CA LYS A 158 -12.31 6.97 -11.51
C LYS A 158 -11.41 6.52 -10.35
N SER A 159 -10.63 7.47 -9.80
CA SER A 159 -9.80 7.18 -8.63
C SER A 159 -10.65 6.70 -7.46
N LYS A 160 -10.27 5.56 -6.85
CA LYS A 160 -10.94 5.01 -5.65
C LYS A 160 -11.02 6.03 -4.49
N HIS A 161 -10.08 6.98 -4.41
CA HIS A 161 -10.06 8.01 -3.37
C HIS A 161 -11.10 9.12 -3.56
N LYS A 162 -11.61 9.31 -4.78
CA LYS A 162 -12.61 10.33 -5.10
C LYS A 162 -14.04 9.78 -5.17
N SER A 163 -14.23 8.48 -5.01
CA SER A 163 -15.56 7.86 -5.00
C SER A 163 -16.10 7.79 -3.57
N MET A 164 -17.30 8.34 -3.37
CA MET A 164 -18.02 8.25 -2.08
C MET A 164 -18.53 6.82 -1.81
N ASP A 165 -18.75 6.03 -2.84
CA ASP A 165 -19.23 4.65 -2.73
C ASP A 165 -18.16 3.67 -3.21
N ARG A 166 -17.34 3.22 -2.27
CA ARG A 166 -16.22 2.30 -2.52
C ARG A 166 -16.66 0.85 -2.82
N SER A 167 -17.89 0.49 -2.45
CA SER A 167 -18.41 -0.88 -2.59
C SER A 167 -18.79 -1.23 -4.03
N LYS A 168 -19.06 -0.23 -4.86
CA LYS A 168 -19.54 -0.39 -6.25
C LYS A 168 -18.44 -0.34 -7.30
N ILE A 169 -17.19 -0.08 -6.91
CA ILE A 169 -16.07 -0.09 -7.84
C ILE A 169 -15.63 -1.53 -8.01
N SER A 170 -16.12 -2.19 -9.04
CA SER A 170 -15.61 -3.48 -9.51
C SER A 170 -14.09 -3.35 -9.73
N VAL A 171 -13.33 -4.30 -9.19
CA VAL A 171 -11.89 -4.43 -9.37
C VAL A 171 -11.57 -5.16 -10.68
N THR A 172 -12.54 -5.32 -11.58
CA THR A 172 -12.25 -5.79 -12.93
C THR A 172 -11.37 -4.74 -13.58
N SER A 173 -10.11 -5.03 -13.70
CA SER A 173 -9.20 -4.17 -14.40
C SER A 173 -9.33 -4.44 -15.89
N ASN A 174 -9.49 -3.38 -16.62
CA ASN A 174 -9.40 -3.40 -18.06
C ASN A 174 -7.99 -2.92 -18.42
N ILE A 175 -6.97 -3.71 -18.11
CA ILE A 175 -5.62 -3.41 -18.57
C ILE A 175 -5.32 -4.10 -19.89
N VAL A 176 -4.55 -3.42 -20.72
CA VAL A 176 -3.83 -4.01 -21.84
C VAL A 176 -2.39 -4.21 -21.43
N VAL A 177 -1.87 -5.37 -21.72
CA VAL A 177 -0.46 -5.73 -21.47
C VAL A 177 0.20 -5.98 -22.81
N ASP A 178 1.31 -5.31 -23.09
CA ASP A 178 2.15 -5.64 -24.24
C ASP A 178 2.98 -6.89 -23.94
N ALA A 179 2.39 -8.04 -24.23
CA ALA A 179 3.03 -9.34 -23.99
C ALA A 179 4.32 -9.54 -24.81
N ASN A 180 4.52 -8.81 -25.91
CA ASN A 180 5.76 -8.87 -26.68
C ASN A 180 6.92 -8.24 -25.90
N VAL A 181 6.62 -7.19 -25.10
CA VAL A 181 7.62 -6.50 -24.30
C VAL A 181 7.91 -7.27 -23.01
N VAL A 182 6.88 -7.76 -22.31
CA VAL A 182 7.00 -8.30 -20.95
C VAL A 182 6.89 -9.80 -20.84
N GLY A 183 6.42 -10.49 -21.88
CA GLY A 183 6.25 -11.94 -21.88
C GLY A 183 7.57 -12.69 -21.65
N LYS A 184 7.53 -13.76 -20.86
CA LYS A 184 8.67 -14.62 -20.49
C LYS A 184 9.82 -13.96 -19.73
N ARG A 185 9.64 -12.72 -19.24
CA ARG A 185 10.63 -12.02 -18.41
C ARG A 185 10.26 -12.12 -16.92
N ASN A 186 11.26 -12.06 -16.06
CA ASN A 186 11.05 -11.91 -14.62
C ASN A 186 10.68 -10.45 -14.34
N CYS A 187 9.46 -10.21 -13.95
CA CYS A 187 8.93 -8.86 -13.74
C CYS A 187 8.79 -8.51 -12.27
N VAL A 188 9.23 -7.33 -11.88
CA VAL A 188 8.95 -6.72 -10.57
C VAL A 188 7.91 -5.64 -10.77
N LEU A 189 6.81 -5.72 -10.01
CA LEU A 189 5.73 -4.75 -10.07
C LEU A 189 5.97 -3.65 -9.03
N ILE A 190 5.94 -2.39 -9.47
CA ILE A 190 6.15 -1.21 -8.61
C ILE A 190 4.85 -0.42 -8.46
N ASP A 191 4.52 -0.06 -7.21
CA ASP A 191 3.46 0.92 -6.87
C ASP A 191 3.97 1.92 -5.83
N ASP A 192 3.22 2.98 -5.58
CA ASP A 192 3.58 3.97 -4.55
C ASP A 192 3.23 3.47 -3.14
N VAL A 193 2.00 3.04 -2.90
CA VAL A 193 1.53 2.62 -1.57
C VAL A 193 0.61 1.41 -1.66
N CYS A 194 0.99 0.36 -0.99
CA CYS A 194 0.12 -0.78 -0.76
C CYS A 194 -0.81 -0.52 0.43
N THR A 195 -2.12 -0.48 0.19
CA THR A 195 -3.11 -0.36 1.28
C THR A 195 -3.70 -1.72 1.67
N THR A 196 -4.57 -2.30 0.84
CA THR A 196 -5.11 -3.67 1.03
C THR A 196 -4.35 -4.71 0.22
N GLY A 197 -3.67 -4.27 -0.82
CA GLY A 197 -3.05 -5.14 -1.82
C GLY A 197 -4.02 -5.65 -2.88
N ASP A 198 -5.33 -5.32 -2.82
CA ASP A 198 -6.32 -5.85 -3.77
C ASP A 198 -6.01 -5.45 -5.22
N SER A 199 -5.59 -4.19 -5.43
CA SER A 199 -5.18 -3.74 -6.77
C SER A 199 -3.97 -4.53 -7.27
N ILE A 200 -2.98 -4.76 -6.40
CA ILE A 200 -1.77 -5.53 -6.74
C ILE A 200 -2.15 -6.96 -7.09
N ARG A 201 -2.96 -7.65 -6.25
CA ARG A 201 -3.42 -9.03 -6.54
C ARG A 201 -4.15 -9.13 -7.87
N THR A 202 -5.05 -8.17 -8.14
CA THR A 202 -5.78 -8.14 -9.41
C THR A 202 -4.81 -8.03 -10.60
N HIS A 203 -3.84 -7.11 -10.52
CA HIS A 203 -2.88 -6.92 -11.63
C HIS A 203 -1.91 -8.10 -11.78
N ILE A 204 -1.51 -8.75 -10.69
CA ILE A 204 -0.74 -9.99 -10.75
C ILE A 204 -1.52 -11.06 -11.52
N ALA A 205 -2.79 -11.28 -11.17
CA ALA A 205 -3.62 -12.29 -11.85
C ALA A 205 -3.80 -11.99 -13.34
N GLU A 206 -3.97 -10.72 -13.70
CA GLU A 206 -4.09 -10.31 -15.11
C GLU A 206 -2.79 -10.44 -15.87
N LEU A 207 -1.67 -10.01 -15.32
CA LEU A 207 -0.35 -10.19 -15.90
C LEU A 207 -0.08 -11.68 -16.17
N GLN A 208 -0.43 -12.54 -15.24
CA GLN A 208 -0.32 -13.98 -15.40
C GLN A 208 -1.18 -14.53 -16.55
N ALA A 209 -2.39 -14.01 -16.73
CA ALA A 209 -3.25 -14.39 -17.86
C ALA A 209 -2.62 -14.05 -19.23
N TYR A 210 -1.73 -13.04 -19.27
CA TYR A 210 -0.90 -12.70 -20.43
C TYR A 210 0.44 -13.45 -20.48
N GLY A 211 0.67 -14.41 -19.57
CA GLY A 211 1.92 -15.18 -19.51
C GLY A 211 3.10 -14.44 -18.91
N VAL A 212 2.86 -13.30 -18.22
CA VAL A 212 3.89 -12.51 -17.55
C VAL A 212 4.21 -13.10 -16.18
N ARG A 213 5.48 -13.33 -15.90
CA ARG A 213 5.95 -13.85 -14.62
C ARG A 213 6.30 -12.72 -13.66
N VAL A 214 5.42 -12.44 -12.69
CA VAL A 214 5.71 -11.51 -11.59
C VAL A 214 6.51 -12.25 -10.51
N VAL A 215 7.73 -11.80 -10.22
CA VAL A 215 8.66 -12.41 -9.26
C VAL A 215 8.83 -11.58 -8.00
N GLY A 216 8.30 -10.37 -7.95
CA GLY A 216 8.35 -9.50 -6.78
C GLY A 216 7.45 -8.29 -6.92
N VAL A 217 7.11 -7.70 -5.79
CA VAL A 217 6.33 -6.45 -5.69
C VAL A 217 7.06 -5.49 -4.77
N VAL A 218 7.16 -4.24 -5.17
CA VAL A 218 7.82 -3.17 -4.39
C VAL A 218 6.93 -1.95 -4.29
N CYS A 219 6.79 -1.40 -3.08
CA CYS A 219 6.13 -0.12 -2.82
C CYS A 219 7.02 0.80 -1.99
N LEU A 220 6.80 2.12 -2.07
CA LEU A 220 7.41 3.05 -1.13
C LEU A 220 6.88 2.83 0.27
N GLY A 221 5.58 2.67 0.39
CA GLY A 221 4.95 2.52 1.69
C GLY A 221 3.88 1.45 1.76
N ARG A 222 3.72 0.89 2.95
CA ARG A 222 2.53 0.12 3.31
C ARG A 222 1.66 0.95 4.24
N THR A 223 0.40 1.15 3.90
CA THR A 223 -0.50 1.93 4.76
C THR A 223 -0.62 1.28 6.14
N ALA A 224 -0.24 2.01 7.17
CA ALA A 224 -0.49 1.62 8.55
C ALA A 224 -2.01 1.55 8.81
N ARG A 225 -2.44 0.48 9.46
CA ARG A 225 -3.86 0.23 9.77
C ARG A 225 -4.04 -0.07 11.24
N ILE A 226 -5.20 0.25 11.76
CA ILE A 226 -5.59 -0.20 13.09
C ILE A 226 -5.85 -1.71 13.01
N PRO A 227 -5.15 -2.54 13.80
CA PRO A 227 -5.45 -3.96 13.88
C PRO A 227 -6.93 -4.17 14.25
N ASN A 228 -7.53 -5.19 13.69
CA ASN A 228 -8.93 -5.58 14.01
C ASN A 228 -10.00 -4.47 13.86
N ARG A 229 -9.71 -3.37 13.13
CA ARG A 229 -10.63 -2.22 13.00
C ARG A 229 -12.06 -2.63 12.68
N ASP A 230 -12.25 -3.55 11.74
CA ASP A 230 -13.59 -3.96 11.32
C ASP A 230 -14.33 -4.75 12.41
N LYS A 231 -13.60 -5.54 13.23
CA LYS A 231 -14.14 -6.23 14.41
C LYS A 231 -14.56 -5.22 15.47
N ILE A 232 -13.71 -4.24 15.77
CA ILE A 232 -13.99 -3.16 16.73
C ILE A 232 -15.22 -2.37 16.31
N MET A 233 -15.32 -1.97 15.03
CA MET A 233 -16.46 -1.21 14.50
C MET A 233 -17.77 -2.00 14.54
N LYS A 234 -17.73 -3.31 14.24
CA LYS A 234 -18.90 -4.18 14.33
C LYS A 234 -19.39 -4.33 15.77
N GLN A 235 -18.47 -4.50 16.72
CA GLN A 235 -18.82 -4.62 18.13
C GLN A 235 -19.36 -3.31 18.69
N ALA A 236 -18.75 -2.17 18.39
CA ALA A 236 -19.24 -0.85 18.81
C ALA A 236 -20.66 -0.56 18.33
N LYS A 237 -20.99 -0.96 17.09
CA LYS A 237 -22.36 -0.82 16.56
C LYS A 237 -23.38 -1.70 17.31
N LYS A 238 -23.00 -2.92 17.70
CA LYS A 238 -23.88 -3.80 18.49
C LYS A 238 -24.16 -3.21 19.86
N ASP A 239 -23.12 -2.69 20.51
CA ASP A 239 -23.24 -2.11 21.85
C ASP A 239 -24.09 -0.82 21.84
N SER A 240 -23.99 -0.01 20.79
CA SER A 240 -24.82 1.19 20.62
C SER A 240 -26.31 0.83 20.50
N ASN A 241 -26.63 -0.22 19.72
CA ASN A 241 -28.04 -0.62 19.53
C ASN A 241 -28.66 -1.23 20.81
N GLN A 242 -27.88 -1.89 21.65
CA GLN A 242 -28.38 -2.44 22.92
C GLN A 242 -28.71 -1.35 23.97
N ASN A 243 -28.03 -0.19 23.89
CA ASN A 243 -28.28 0.93 24.82
C ASN A 243 -29.51 1.76 24.47
N PHE A 244 -30.18 1.51 23.33
CA PHE A 244 -31.43 2.17 22.92
C PHE A 244 -32.68 1.31 23.22
N GLU A 245 -32.49 0.06 23.66
CA GLU A 245 -33.61 -0.85 23.99
C GLU A 245 -33.86 -0.97 25.51
N THR A 246 -33.13 -0.22 26.33
CA THR A 246 -33.31 -0.09 27.79
C THR A 246 -33.76 1.31 28.15
#